data_fbc2d2cd80ce38ed0dffaec8de9d7faa
#
_entry.id   fbc2d2cd80ce38ed0dffaec8de9d7faa
#
_cell.length_a   1.000
_cell.length_b   1.000
_cell.length_c   1.000
_cell.angle_alpha   90.00
_cell.angle_beta   90.00
_cell.angle_gamma   90.00
#
_symmetry.space_group_name_H-M   'P 1'
#
loop_
_entity.id
_entity.type
_entity.pdbx_description
1 polymer ?
#
loop_
_entity_poly.entity_id
_entity_poly.type
_entity_poly.pdbx_seq_one_letter_code
_entity_poly.pdbx_strand_id
1 'polypeptide(L)'
;MNSIGKILQERRKELGLTQPDVNKELKQFGYSMNHAAISSWERNVTQPNATQFLALCKILGITNIYDTFIGEYTPDNPFSELNEEGIQKAKEYIDLLIKSGDYAKEDTSVLPSYREIR
;
A
#
# COMPACT_ATOMS: atom_id res chain seq x y z
N MET A 1 6.83 -15.38 -3.27
CA MET A 1 6.36 -14.40 -2.28
C MET A 1 7.46 -14.08 -1.30
N ASN A 2 7.71 -12.82 -1.07
CA ASN A 2 8.70 -12.39 -0.09
C ASN A 2 8.14 -12.51 1.32
N SER A 3 9.04 -12.67 2.29
CA SER A 3 8.66 -12.71 3.70
C SER A 3 8.06 -11.37 4.12
N ILE A 4 6.90 -11.40 4.76
CA ILE A 4 6.22 -10.19 5.22
C ILE A 4 7.11 -9.41 6.17
N GLY A 5 7.70 -10.10 7.14
CA GLY A 5 8.55 -9.44 8.13
C GLY A 5 9.75 -8.75 7.52
N LYS A 6 10.38 -9.39 6.54
CA LYS A 6 11.54 -8.82 5.87
C LYS A 6 11.18 -7.56 5.11
N ILE A 7 10.04 -7.56 4.41
CA ILE A 7 9.58 -6.39 3.67
C ILE A 7 9.28 -5.23 4.61
N LEU A 8 8.61 -5.53 5.73
CA LEU A 8 8.32 -4.49 6.73
C LEU A 8 9.62 -3.90 7.29
N GLN A 9 10.59 -4.73 7.60
CA GLN A 9 11.86 -4.28 8.12
C GLN A 9 12.61 -3.42 7.11
N GLU A 10 12.71 -3.88 5.89
CA GLU A 10 13.43 -3.15 4.83
C GLU A 10 12.79 -1.79 4.59
N ARG A 11 11.47 -1.75 4.51
CA ARG A 11 10.77 -0.50 4.28
C ARG A 11 10.96 0.47 5.44
N ARG A 12 10.89 -0.05 6.67
CA ARG A 12 11.15 0.75 7.86
C ARG A 12 12.53 1.40 7.80
N LYS A 13 13.54 0.61 7.43
CA LYS A 13 14.92 1.10 7.34
C LYS A 13 15.10 2.12 6.22
N GLU A 14 14.44 1.90 5.08
CA GLU A 14 14.47 2.86 3.97
C GLU A 14 13.95 4.23 4.40
N LEU A 15 12.96 4.24 5.27
CA LEU A 15 12.36 5.48 5.78
C LEU A 15 13.14 6.07 6.96
N GLY A 16 14.20 5.39 7.41
CA GLY A 16 14.98 5.87 8.54
C GLY A 16 14.26 5.74 9.88
N LEU A 17 13.26 4.88 9.97
CA LEU A 17 12.49 4.70 11.20
C LEU A 17 13.07 3.57 12.05
N THR A 18 13.02 3.77 13.37
CA THR A 18 13.34 2.71 14.31
C THR A 18 12.10 1.91 14.64
N GLN A 19 12.27 0.75 15.28
CA GLN A 19 11.12 -0.02 15.76
C GLN A 19 10.27 0.77 16.77
N PRO A 20 10.88 1.51 17.71
CA PRO A 20 10.09 2.39 18.59
C PRO A 20 9.31 3.46 17.83
N ASP A 21 9.85 4.00 16.75
CA ASP A 21 9.15 4.99 15.94
C ASP A 21 7.86 4.40 15.36
N VAL A 22 7.94 3.19 14.82
CA VAL A 22 6.79 2.49 14.25
C VAL A 22 5.76 2.19 15.35
N ASN A 23 6.24 1.77 16.51
CA ASN A 23 5.35 1.50 17.64
C ASN A 23 4.59 2.75 18.07
N LYS A 24 5.26 3.88 18.08
CA LYS A 24 4.64 5.17 18.39
C LYS A 24 3.54 5.51 17.39
N GLU A 25 3.79 5.28 16.11
CA GLU A 25 2.80 5.53 15.07
C GLU A 25 1.60 4.59 15.21
N LEU A 26 1.84 3.32 15.57
CA LEU A 26 0.76 2.37 15.80
C LEU A 26 -0.17 2.81 16.92
N LYS A 27 0.37 3.44 17.95
CA LYS A 27 -0.46 3.99 19.03
C LYS A 27 -1.45 5.03 18.52
N GLN A 28 -1.06 5.81 17.53
CA GLN A 28 -1.95 6.82 16.95
C GLN A 28 -3.11 6.18 16.20
N PHE A 29 -2.94 4.93 15.74
CA PHE A 29 -4.00 4.15 15.14
C PHE A 29 -4.83 3.36 16.17
N GLY A 30 -4.52 3.52 17.44
CA GLY A 30 -5.23 2.83 18.52
C GLY A 30 -4.65 1.49 18.91
N TYR A 31 -3.45 1.14 18.41
CA TYR A 31 -2.82 -0.13 18.71
C TYR A 31 -1.66 0.07 19.67
N SER A 32 -1.90 -0.30 20.93
CA SER A 32 -0.87 -0.25 21.97
C SER A 32 -0.18 -1.61 22.02
N MET A 33 1.01 -1.69 21.44
CA MET A 33 1.73 -2.95 21.29
C MET A 33 2.84 -3.09 22.33
N ASN A 34 3.13 -4.34 22.69
CA ASN A 34 4.35 -4.65 23.39
C ASN A 34 5.53 -4.25 22.49
N HIS A 35 6.57 -3.64 23.07
CA HIS A 35 7.70 -3.18 22.28
C HIS A 35 8.46 -4.30 21.56
N ALA A 36 8.28 -5.54 21.96
CA ALA A 36 8.87 -6.69 21.29
C ALA A 36 8.05 -7.17 20.09
N ALA A 37 6.83 -6.67 19.92
CA ALA A 37 5.93 -7.16 18.87
C ALA A 37 6.48 -6.89 17.47
N ILE A 38 6.95 -5.67 17.23
CA ILE A 38 7.46 -5.30 15.91
C ILE A 38 8.69 -6.13 15.57
N SER A 39 9.59 -6.35 16.52
CA SER A 39 10.75 -7.21 16.31
C SER A 39 10.33 -8.63 15.94
N SER A 40 9.33 -9.16 16.62
CA SER A 40 8.81 -10.50 16.33
C SER A 40 8.20 -10.58 14.93
N TRP A 41 7.49 -9.54 14.51
CA TRP A 41 6.92 -9.48 13.17
C TRP A 41 8.00 -9.43 12.10
N GLU A 42 9.03 -8.62 12.32
CA GLU A 42 10.12 -8.49 11.35
C GLU A 42 10.94 -9.76 11.21
N ARG A 43 11.02 -10.56 12.28
CA ARG A 43 11.71 -11.86 12.26
C ARG A 43 10.81 -13.02 11.84
N ASN A 44 9.55 -12.74 11.53
CA ASN A 44 8.54 -13.74 11.17
C ASN A 44 8.29 -14.78 12.27
N VAL A 45 8.53 -14.38 13.52
CA VAL A 45 8.19 -15.21 14.68
C VAL A 45 6.69 -15.18 14.93
N THR A 46 6.11 -13.99 14.81
CA THR A 46 4.67 -13.78 14.85
C THR A 46 4.26 -12.91 13.65
N GLN A 47 2.96 -12.77 13.47
CA GLN A 47 2.41 -11.96 12.37
C GLN A 47 1.48 -10.90 12.96
N PRO A 48 1.45 -9.70 12.38
CA PRO A 48 0.40 -8.76 12.73
C PRO A 48 -0.95 -9.30 12.25
N ASN A 49 -2.02 -8.94 12.94
CA ASN A 49 -3.35 -9.24 12.41
C ASN A 49 -3.66 -8.33 11.22
N ALA A 50 -4.78 -8.57 10.56
CA ALA A 50 -5.12 -7.84 9.34
C ALA A 50 -5.17 -6.32 9.54
N THR A 51 -5.81 -5.86 10.62
CA THR A 51 -5.94 -4.43 10.86
C THR A 51 -4.60 -3.79 11.23
N GLN A 52 -3.78 -4.49 12.02
CA GLN A 52 -2.44 -4.03 12.34
C GLN A 52 -1.57 -3.98 11.09
N PHE A 53 -1.70 -4.96 10.22
CA PHE A 53 -0.95 -5.00 8.97
C PHE A 53 -1.30 -3.82 8.07
N LEU A 54 -2.58 -3.51 7.94
CA LEU A 54 -3.00 -2.36 7.14
C LEU A 54 -2.51 -1.04 7.72
N ALA A 55 -2.53 -0.92 9.05
CA ALA A 55 -1.96 0.26 9.71
C ALA A 55 -0.46 0.38 9.45
N LEU A 56 0.27 -0.74 9.49
CA LEU A 56 1.70 -0.76 9.17
C LEU A 56 1.95 -0.31 7.74
N CYS A 57 1.15 -0.78 6.80
CA CYS A 57 1.28 -0.34 5.41
C CYS A 57 1.08 1.17 5.28
N LYS A 58 0.13 1.72 6.01
CA LYS A 58 -0.09 3.16 6.03
C LYS A 58 1.11 3.91 6.58
N ILE A 59 1.63 3.45 7.72
CA ILE A 59 2.78 4.07 8.38
C ILE A 59 4.02 4.02 7.50
N LEU A 60 4.23 2.90 6.83
CA LEU A 60 5.42 2.68 6.00
C LEU A 60 5.25 3.16 4.56
N GLY A 61 4.11 3.75 4.24
CA GLY A 61 3.88 4.28 2.90
C GLY A 61 3.79 3.21 1.82
N ILE A 62 3.37 2.00 2.19
CA ILE A 62 3.18 0.91 1.24
C ILE A 62 1.76 1.00 0.69
N THR A 63 1.62 1.44 -0.54
CA THR A 63 0.31 1.62 -1.16
C THR A 63 -0.06 0.49 -2.11
N ASN A 64 0.92 -0.11 -2.76
CA ASN A 64 0.70 -1.23 -3.67
C ASN A 64 1.00 -2.53 -2.93
N ILE A 65 0.06 -2.92 -2.08
CA ILE A 65 0.26 -4.05 -1.16
C ILE A 65 0.46 -5.36 -1.92
N TYR A 66 -0.37 -5.60 -2.91
CA TYR A 66 -0.29 -6.85 -3.65
C TYR A 66 1.09 -7.03 -4.30
N ASP A 67 1.52 -6.04 -5.07
CA ASP A 67 2.80 -6.13 -5.75
C ASP A 67 3.98 -6.15 -4.79
N THR A 68 3.87 -5.42 -3.68
CA THR A 68 4.94 -5.35 -2.69
C THR A 68 5.17 -6.69 -2.01
N PHE A 69 4.11 -7.37 -1.61
CA PHE A 69 4.22 -8.59 -0.80
C PHE A 69 4.14 -9.86 -1.62
N ILE A 70 3.38 -9.89 -2.69
CA ILE A 70 3.31 -11.04 -3.57
C ILE A 70 4.44 -10.97 -4.61
N GLY A 71 4.69 -9.79 -5.15
CA GLY A 71 5.82 -9.56 -6.05
C GLY A 71 5.69 -10.19 -7.41
N GLU A 72 4.46 -10.46 -7.85
CA GLU A 72 4.21 -11.13 -9.12
C GLU A 72 3.48 -10.21 -10.08
N TYR A 73 3.74 -10.46 -11.37
CA TYR A 73 3.03 -9.78 -12.43
C TYR A 73 1.53 -10.11 -12.35
N THR A 74 0.69 -9.09 -12.41
CA THR A 74 -0.76 -9.25 -12.49
C THR A 74 -1.20 -8.90 -13.89
N PRO A 75 -1.82 -9.84 -14.63
CA PRO A 75 -2.24 -9.55 -16.00
C PRO A 75 -3.19 -8.37 -16.14
N ASP A 76 -3.86 -8.01 -15.04
CA ASP A 76 -4.82 -6.91 -15.05
C ASP A 76 -4.18 -5.55 -14.82
N ASN A 77 -2.89 -5.49 -14.56
CA ASN A 77 -2.20 -4.22 -14.35
C ASN A 77 -1.74 -3.66 -15.70
N PRO A 78 -2.40 -2.61 -16.22
CA PRO A 78 -2.04 -2.07 -17.53
C PRO A 78 -0.66 -1.40 -17.55
N PHE A 79 -0.09 -1.14 -16.39
CA PHE A 79 1.22 -0.48 -16.29
C PHE A 79 2.38 -1.45 -16.15
N SER A 80 2.11 -2.76 -16.10
CA SER A 80 3.13 -3.77 -15.79
C SER A 80 4.27 -3.81 -16.81
N GLU A 81 4.00 -3.42 -18.04
CA GLU A 81 4.99 -3.41 -19.12
C GLU A 81 5.70 -2.06 -19.27
N LEU A 82 5.40 -1.09 -18.42
CA LEU A 82 5.89 0.26 -18.54
C LEU A 82 6.94 0.58 -17.46
N ASN A 83 7.93 1.38 -17.84
CA ASN A 83 8.83 1.99 -16.87
C ASN A 83 8.14 3.22 -16.24
N GLU A 84 8.83 3.91 -15.33
CA GLU A 84 8.25 5.05 -14.62
C GLU A 84 7.82 6.17 -15.58
N GLU A 85 8.62 6.44 -16.60
CA GLU A 85 8.27 7.46 -17.58
C GLU A 85 7.00 7.07 -18.34
N GLY A 86 6.90 5.82 -18.77
CA GLY A 86 5.73 5.32 -19.46
C GLY A 86 4.48 5.37 -18.59
N ILE A 87 4.61 5.04 -17.32
CA ILE A 87 3.49 5.13 -16.37
C ILE A 87 3.03 6.59 -16.25
N GLN A 88 3.96 7.52 -16.14
CA GLN A 88 3.61 8.94 -16.04
C GLN A 88 2.88 9.42 -17.29
N LYS A 89 3.37 9.03 -18.46
CA LYS A 89 2.72 9.36 -19.73
C LYS A 89 1.32 8.80 -19.82
N ALA A 90 1.13 7.56 -19.38
CA ALA A 90 -0.19 6.93 -19.38
C ALA A 90 -1.15 7.69 -18.47
N LYS A 91 -0.69 8.09 -17.28
CA LYS A 91 -1.52 8.84 -16.35
C LYS A 91 -1.91 10.21 -16.91
N GLU A 92 -0.98 10.88 -17.57
CA GLU A 92 -1.27 12.16 -18.23
C GLU A 92 -2.33 12.01 -19.32
N TYR A 93 -2.26 10.94 -20.09
CA TYR A 93 -3.24 10.68 -21.13
C TYR A 93 -4.62 10.40 -20.55
N ILE A 94 -4.68 9.60 -19.47
CA ILE A 94 -5.93 9.33 -18.76
C ILE A 94 -6.54 10.64 -18.25
N ASP A 95 -5.72 11.50 -17.68
CA ASP A 95 -6.17 12.77 -17.16
C ASP A 95 -6.75 13.66 -18.27
N LEU A 96 -6.12 13.68 -19.44
CA LEU A 96 -6.63 14.39 -20.60
C LEU A 96 -7.98 13.86 -21.04
N LEU A 97 -8.16 12.55 -21.08
CA LEU A 97 -9.42 11.94 -21.45
C LEU A 97 -10.54 12.33 -20.50
N ILE A 98 -10.23 12.35 -19.21
CA ILE A 98 -11.20 12.75 -18.18
C ILE A 98 -11.57 14.22 -18.35
N LYS A 99 -10.58 15.09 -18.55
CA LYS A 99 -10.80 16.53 -18.67
C LYS A 99 -11.54 16.91 -19.94
N SER A 100 -11.41 16.12 -21.00
CA SER A 100 -12.13 16.40 -22.25
C SER A 100 -13.64 16.30 -22.07
N GLY A 101 -14.09 15.48 -21.11
CA GLY A 101 -15.50 15.25 -20.87
C GLY A 101 -16.16 14.28 -21.84
N ASP A 102 -15.48 13.91 -22.92
CA ASP A 102 -16.06 13.04 -23.95
C ASP A 102 -16.13 11.58 -23.51
N TYR A 103 -15.24 11.20 -22.59
CA TYR A 103 -15.11 9.82 -22.14
C TYR A 103 -15.35 9.65 -20.65
N ALA A 104 -15.82 10.72 -20.00
CA ALA A 104 -16.08 10.66 -18.56
C ALA A 104 -17.28 9.77 -18.28
N LYS A 105 -17.22 9.05 -17.16
CA LYS A 105 -18.37 8.29 -16.68
C LYS A 105 -19.52 9.24 -16.40
N GLU A 106 -20.74 8.72 -16.49
CA GLU A 106 -21.90 9.42 -15.98
C GLU A 106 -21.76 9.66 -14.48
N ASP A 107 -22.51 10.64 -13.98
CA ASP A 107 -22.50 10.93 -12.55
C ASP A 107 -22.83 9.68 -11.75
N THR A 108 -21.84 9.21 -10.99
CA THR A 108 -21.97 8.01 -10.16
C THR A 108 -22.06 8.36 -8.68
N SER A 109 -22.32 9.62 -8.36
CA SER A 109 -22.42 10.06 -6.98
C SER A 109 -23.50 9.31 -6.20
N VAL A 110 -24.47 8.75 -6.89
CA VAL A 110 -25.54 7.96 -6.29
C VAL A 110 -25.12 6.53 -6.01
N LEU A 111 -23.91 6.11 -6.36
CA LEU A 111 -23.44 4.76 -6.20
C LEU A 111 -22.11 4.70 -5.41
N PRO A 112 -22.01 5.37 -4.26
CA PRO A 112 -20.73 5.50 -3.58
C PRO A 112 -20.18 4.16 -3.06
N SER A 113 -21.04 3.32 -2.50
CA SER A 113 -20.57 2.05 -1.95
C SER A 113 -20.05 1.11 -3.03
N TYR A 114 -20.62 1.15 -4.19
CA TYR A 114 -20.13 0.38 -5.32
C TYR A 114 -18.69 0.77 -5.66
N ARG A 115 -18.41 2.04 -5.61
CA ARG A 115 -17.07 2.56 -5.95
C ARG A 115 -16.04 2.18 -4.92
N GLU A 116 -16.46 2.04 -3.68
CA GLU A 116 -15.56 1.68 -2.58
C GLU A 116 -15.16 0.20 -2.60
N ILE A 117 -15.97 -0.63 -3.17
CA ILE A 117 -15.72 -2.06 -3.23
C ILE A 117 -14.56 -2.39 -4.18
N ARG A 118 -14.26 -1.54 -5.09
CA ARG A 118 -13.24 -1.79 -6.10
C ARG A 118 -11.82 -1.61 -5.61
#